data_70473d4764b73f981fc546c090a4c952
#
_entry.id   70473d4764b73f981fc546c090a4c952
#
_cell.length_a   1.000
_cell.length_b   1.000
_cell.length_c   1.000
_cell.angle_alpha   90.00
_cell.angle_beta   90.00
_cell.angle_gamma   90.00
#
_symmetry.space_group_name_H-M   'P 1'
#
loop_
_entity.id
_entity.type
_entity.pdbx_description
1 polymer ?
#
loop_
_entity_poly.entity_id
_entity_poly.type
_entity_poly.pdbx_seq_one_letter_code
_entity_poly.pdbx_strand_id
1 'polypeptide(L)'
;MAGRGTGPDFVEALARGLDVLRCFEAERPTMTMTEIAAAADLARPTARRLLLTLEELGYVRVAKNSFSLTPRVLQLGMAYVSSLGLWQIARPHLETLVRQTGESSSMAQLDGSDIVYVARVAVPKIIALRVEIGTRFPALLTSQGKVLLAALSPGDLAVTLAEPSRAGLPPFLPRDPQAIHDELRTVRARGWALANEELAPGIRSIAVPVRDGEGTVRAAMNVTVHAAETDVETLTTQYLPHLLRTASDVSAEWALWQSRPHAEVTLSHPVAI
;
A
#
# COMPACT_ATOMS: atom_id res chain seq x y z
N MET A 1 -9.48 -17.53 -5.27
CA MET A 1 -8.58 -17.00 -6.34
C MET A 1 -9.31 -15.92 -7.09
N ALA A 2 -8.79 -14.68 -7.08
CA ALA A 2 -9.28 -13.64 -7.97
C ALA A 2 -9.09 -14.12 -9.41
N GLY A 3 -10.11 -13.95 -10.27
CA GLY A 3 -10.08 -14.44 -11.65
C GLY A 3 -8.83 -13.95 -12.37
N ARG A 4 -8.01 -14.89 -12.84
CA ARG A 4 -6.90 -14.59 -13.73
C ARG A 4 -7.47 -13.95 -14.99
N GLY A 5 -6.77 -12.96 -15.54
CA GLY A 5 -7.18 -12.30 -16.77
C GLY A 5 -7.45 -13.33 -17.87
N THR A 6 -8.53 -13.11 -18.61
CA THR A 6 -9.00 -14.01 -19.69
C THR A 6 -8.87 -13.39 -21.08
N GLY A 7 -8.23 -12.21 -21.18
CA GLY A 7 -8.04 -11.53 -22.46
C GLY A 7 -7.09 -12.30 -23.41
N PRO A 8 -7.24 -12.12 -24.74
CA PRO A 8 -6.42 -12.82 -25.74
C PRO A 8 -4.90 -12.53 -25.59
N ASP A 9 -4.54 -11.40 -24.99
CA ASP A 9 -3.15 -10.99 -24.79
C ASP A 9 -2.60 -11.34 -23.40
N PHE A 10 -3.37 -12.11 -22.59
CA PHE A 10 -2.95 -12.48 -21.25
C PHE A 10 -1.85 -13.56 -21.26
N VAL A 11 -0.66 -13.22 -20.78
CA VAL A 11 0.50 -14.14 -20.72
C VAL A 11 0.49 -14.91 -19.40
N GLU A 12 -0.13 -16.06 -19.38
CA GLU A 12 -0.26 -16.94 -18.22
C GLU A 12 1.10 -17.27 -17.54
N ALA A 13 2.15 -17.47 -18.34
CA ALA A 13 3.48 -17.77 -17.79
C ALA A 13 4.06 -16.62 -16.97
N LEU A 14 3.81 -15.38 -17.37
CA LEU A 14 4.21 -14.17 -16.62
C LEU A 14 3.45 -14.07 -15.30
N ALA A 15 2.13 -14.26 -15.34
CA ALA A 15 1.30 -14.25 -14.13
C ALA A 15 1.79 -15.29 -13.11
N ARG A 16 2.02 -16.52 -13.53
CA ARG A 16 2.55 -17.59 -12.67
C ARG A 16 3.94 -17.30 -12.13
N GLY A 17 4.81 -16.66 -12.91
CA GLY A 17 6.13 -16.22 -12.45
C GLY A 17 6.03 -15.19 -11.32
N LEU A 18 5.11 -14.23 -11.42
CA LEU A 18 4.82 -13.27 -10.36
C LEU A 18 4.21 -13.92 -9.12
N ASP A 19 3.34 -14.93 -9.27
CA ASP A 19 2.78 -15.70 -8.16
C ASP A 19 3.90 -16.43 -7.40
N VAL A 20 4.88 -17.01 -8.09
CA VAL A 20 6.04 -17.66 -7.46
C VAL A 20 6.84 -16.65 -6.62
N LEU A 21 7.09 -15.43 -7.12
CA LEU A 21 7.80 -14.40 -6.35
C LEU A 21 7.02 -13.98 -5.09
N ARG A 22 5.69 -14.00 -5.15
CA ARG A 22 4.80 -13.65 -4.02
C ARG A 22 4.69 -14.71 -2.94
N CYS A 23 5.13 -15.97 -3.21
CA CYS A 23 5.10 -17.03 -2.20
C CYS A 23 6.07 -16.81 -1.04
N PHE A 24 7.10 -15.99 -1.24
CA PHE A 24 8.10 -15.71 -0.21
C PHE A 24 7.59 -14.61 0.73
N GLU A 25 7.57 -14.90 2.02
CA GLU A 25 7.12 -14.02 3.09
C GLU A 25 8.22 -13.89 4.15
N ALA A 26 8.09 -12.90 5.04
CA ALA A 26 9.06 -12.69 6.12
C ALA A 26 9.20 -13.90 7.05
N GLU A 27 8.09 -14.62 7.29
CA GLU A 27 8.05 -15.84 8.09
C GLU A 27 8.59 -17.07 7.33
N ARG A 28 8.63 -17.02 6.00
CA ARG A 28 9.13 -18.08 5.12
C ARG A 28 10.06 -17.53 4.05
N PRO A 29 11.24 -16.99 4.43
CA PRO A 29 12.20 -16.38 3.51
C PRO A 29 12.89 -17.40 2.61
N THR A 30 12.84 -18.68 2.97
CA THR A 30 13.38 -19.80 2.20
C THR A 30 12.33 -20.90 2.09
N MET A 31 12.15 -21.42 0.87
CA MET A 31 11.16 -22.48 0.60
C MET A 31 11.75 -23.52 -0.36
N THR A 32 11.31 -24.77 -0.18
CA THR A 32 11.59 -25.85 -1.14
C THR A 32 10.72 -25.71 -2.39
N MET A 33 11.12 -26.34 -3.49
CA MET A 33 10.31 -26.38 -4.72
C MET A 33 8.88 -26.92 -4.47
N THR A 34 8.74 -27.89 -3.57
CA THR A 34 7.43 -28.48 -3.24
C THR A 34 6.53 -27.49 -2.53
N GLU A 35 7.07 -26.75 -1.57
CA GLU A 35 6.33 -25.71 -0.84
C GLU A 35 5.91 -24.57 -1.76
N ILE A 36 6.82 -24.12 -2.66
CA ILE A 36 6.50 -23.07 -3.64
C ILE A 36 5.41 -23.56 -4.62
N ALA A 37 5.53 -24.79 -5.14
CA ALA A 37 4.53 -25.35 -6.04
C ALA A 37 3.13 -25.41 -5.37
N ALA A 38 3.09 -25.82 -4.10
CA ALA A 38 1.83 -25.86 -3.33
C ALA A 38 1.29 -24.45 -3.05
N ALA A 39 2.14 -23.50 -2.63
CA ALA A 39 1.74 -22.12 -2.30
C ALA A 39 1.25 -21.34 -3.53
N ALA A 40 1.88 -21.54 -4.69
CA ALA A 40 1.49 -20.92 -5.96
C ALA A 40 0.38 -21.68 -6.71
N ASP A 41 -0.11 -22.81 -6.16
CA ASP A 41 -1.07 -23.69 -6.84
C ASP A 41 -0.60 -24.12 -8.24
N LEU A 42 0.63 -24.60 -8.34
CA LEU A 42 1.28 -24.99 -9.58
C LEU A 42 1.69 -26.47 -9.56
N ALA A 43 1.61 -27.12 -10.72
CA ALA A 43 2.27 -28.42 -10.91
C ALA A 43 3.79 -28.27 -10.75
N ARG A 44 4.44 -29.25 -10.07
CA ARG A 44 5.90 -29.26 -9.84
C ARG A 44 6.76 -28.96 -11.08
N PRO A 45 6.48 -29.52 -12.27
CA PRO A 45 7.27 -29.21 -13.47
C PRO A 45 7.17 -27.75 -13.88
N THR A 46 6.00 -27.12 -13.72
CA THR A 46 5.77 -25.70 -14.01
C THR A 46 6.54 -24.82 -13.01
N ALA A 47 6.38 -25.10 -11.70
CA ALA A 47 7.12 -24.39 -10.67
C ALA A 47 8.64 -24.49 -10.88
N ARG A 48 9.15 -25.66 -11.23
CA ARG A 48 10.57 -25.87 -11.53
C ARG A 48 11.04 -24.97 -12.69
N ARG A 49 10.30 -24.93 -13.79
CA ARG A 49 10.68 -24.11 -14.95
C ARG A 49 10.70 -22.62 -14.62
N LEU A 50 9.69 -22.15 -13.89
CA LEU A 50 9.62 -20.74 -13.45
C LEU A 50 10.77 -20.40 -12.50
N LEU A 51 11.06 -21.26 -11.52
CA LEU A 51 12.14 -21.05 -10.56
C LEU A 51 13.51 -21.00 -11.24
N LEU A 52 13.78 -21.89 -12.20
CA LEU A 52 15.03 -21.85 -12.97
C LEU A 52 15.15 -20.57 -13.82
N THR A 53 14.04 -20.11 -14.43
CA THR A 53 14.03 -18.84 -15.15
C THR A 53 14.28 -17.67 -14.20
N LEU A 54 13.64 -17.63 -13.04
CA LEU A 54 13.84 -16.58 -12.04
C LEU A 54 15.25 -16.59 -11.44
N GLU A 55 15.88 -17.77 -11.34
CA GLU A 55 17.28 -17.93 -10.92
C GLU A 55 18.22 -17.37 -12.00
N GLU A 56 18.02 -17.74 -13.26
CA GLU A 56 18.80 -17.22 -14.40
C GLU A 56 18.69 -15.70 -14.52
N LEU A 57 17.47 -15.16 -14.31
CA LEU A 57 17.24 -13.71 -14.25
C LEU A 57 17.78 -13.05 -12.97
N GLY A 58 18.24 -13.83 -12.00
CA GLY A 58 18.83 -13.34 -10.76
C GLY A 58 17.83 -12.85 -9.69
N TYR A 59 16.53 -13.12 -9.81
CA TYR A 59 15.52 -12.77 -8.80
C TYR A 59 15.43 -13.78 -7.66
N VAL A 60 15.81 -15.03 -7.93
CA VAL A 60 15.82 -16.14 -6.99
C VAL A 60 17.21 -16.75 -6.96
N ARG A 61 17.60 -17.31 -5.84
CA ARG A 61 18.81 -18.13 -5.71
C ARG A 61 18.46 -19.47 -5.07
N VAL A 62 19.22 -20.50 -5.48
CA VAL A 62 19.15 -21.84 -4.89
C VAL A 62 20.26 -22.02 -3.87
N ALA A 63 19.95 -22.57 -2.71
CA ALA A 63 20.92 -23.02 -1.72
C ALA A 63 20.41 -24.30 -1.03
N LYS A 64 21.18 -25.38 -1.09
CA LYS A 64 20.86 -26.66 -0.42
C LYS A 64 19.43 -27.15 -0.66
N ASN A 65 18.97 -27.11 -1.92
CA ASN A 65 17.62 -27.53 -2.32
C ASN A 65 16.45 -26.64 -1.85
N SER A 66 16.77 -25.42 -1.38
CA SER A 66 15.79 -24.39 -1.05
C SER A 66 16.03 -23.15 -1.91
N PHE A 67 14.96 -22.40 -2.13
CA PHE A 67 14.95 -21.16 -2.90
C PHE A 67 14.73 -19.97 -1.96
N SER A 68 15.35 -18.84 -2.29
CA SER A 68 15.11 -17.56 -1.59
C SER A 68 15.15 -16.42 -2.60
N LEU A 69 14.49 -15.31 -2.30
CA LEU A 69 14.59 -14.09 -3.09
C LEU A 69 16.01 -13.51 -3.00
N THR A 70 16.40 -12.79 -4.05
CA THR A 70 17.61 -11.96 -4.05
C THR A 70 17.26 -10.49 -3.87
N PRO A 71 18.23 -9.61 -3.52
CA PRO A 71 18.00 -8.18 -3.47
C PRO A 71 17.53 -7.56 -4.79
N ARG A 72 17.67 -8.26 -5.91
CA ARG A 72 17.22 -7.78 -7.22
C ARG A 72 15.71 -7.55 -7.30
N VAL A 73 14.92 -8.28 -6.48
CA VAL A 73 13.46 -8.06 -6.38
C VAL A 73 13.12 -6.64 -5.93
N LEU A 74 13.97 -6.01 -5.10
CA LEU A 74 13.78 -4.64 -4.65
C LEU A 74 13.74 -3.64 -5.82
N GLN A 75 14.44 -3.90 -6.92
CA GLN A 75 14.46 -3.01 -8.09
C GLN A 75 13.06 -2.80 -8.67
N LEU A 76 12.19 -3.83 -8.62
CA LEU A 76 10.83 -3.74 -9.13
C LEU A 76 9.97 -2.76 -8.30
N GLY A 77 10.11 -2.81 -6.97
CA GLY A 77 9.38 -1.92 -6.08
C GLY A 77 10.01 -0.52 -5.97
N MET A 78 11.35 -0.44 -5.99
CA MET A 78 12.06 0.84 -5.87
C MET A 78 11.79 1.77 -7.05
N ALA A 79 11.61 1.24 -8.27
CA ALA A 79 11.24 2.06 -9.42
C ALA A 79 9.92 2.81 -9.15
N TYR A 80 8.92 2.14 -8.59
CA TYR A 80 7.64 2.75 -8.21
C TYR A 80 7.81 3.79 -7.08
N VAL A 81 8.46 3.40 -5.99
CA VAL A 81 8.66 4.26 -4.82
C VAL A 81 9.45 5.52 -5.19
N SER A 82 10.51 5.37 -6.02
CA SER A 82 11.36 6.50 -6.44
C SER A 82 10.66 7.44 -7.43
N SER A 83 9.79 6.90 -8.32
CA SER A 83 9.09 7.70 -9.32
C SER A 83 8.12 8.72 -8.71
N LEU A 84 7.63 8.46 -7.51
CA LEU A 84 6.68 9.35 -6.83
C LEU A 84 7.36 10.47 -6.03
N GLY A 85 8.62 10.30 -5.59
CA GLY A 85 9.30 11.22 -4.67
C GLY A 85 8.61 11.39 -3.29
N LEU A 86 7.36 10.96 -3.22
CA LEU A 86 6.44 11.21 -2.11
C LEU A 86 6.90 10.59 -0.79
N TRP A 87 7.53 9.41 -0.84
CA TRP A 87 8.07 8.75 0.37
C TRP A 87 9.17 9.55 1.06
N GLN A 88 10.11 10.06 0.27
CA GLN A 88 11.24 10.82 0.81
C GLN A 88 10.77 12.13 1.44
N ILE A 89 9.76 12.77 0.83
CA ILE A 89 9.12 13.98 1.34
C ILE A 89 8.31 13.68 2.59
N ALA A 90 7.47 12.66 2.58
CA ALA A 90 6.54 12.36 3.67
C ALA A 90 7.22 11.88 4.96
N ARG A 91 8.36 11.18 4.86
CA ARG A 91 9.02 10.55 6.03
C ARG A 91 9.34 11.51 7.17
N PRO A 92 10.03 12.66 6.97
CA PRO A 92 10.33 13.58 8.06
C PRO A 92 9.07 14.16 8.71
N HIS A 93 8.02 14.39 7.91
CA HIS A 93 6.73 14.87 8.40
C HIS A 93 6.01 13.81 9.25
N LEU A 94 6.01 12.53 8.81
CA LEU A 94 5.49 11.42 9.59
C LEU A 94 6.23 11.24 10.91
N GLU A 95 7.56 11.34 10.92
CA GLU A 95 8.38 11.26 12.13
C GLU A 95 8.02 12.39 13.12
N THR A 96 7.75 13.58 12.60
CA THR A 96 7.31 14.73 13.43
C THR A 96 5.91 14.49 13.99
N LEU A 97 4.97 14.01 13.17
CA LEU A 97 3.61 13.69 13.61
C LEU A 97 3.62 12.62 14.69
N VAL A 98 4.42 11.56 14.53
CA VAL A 98 4.58 10.50 15.54
C VAL A 98 5.15 11.04 16.84
N ARG A 99 6.13 11.95 16.79
CA ARG A 99 6.64 12.62 18.01
C ARG A 99 5.57 13.47 18.72
N GLN A 100 4.66 14.09 17.97
CA GLN A 100 3.62 14.96 18.54
C GLN A 100 2.46 14.15 19.13
N THR A 101 2.10 13.02 18.50
CA THR A 101 0.95 12.23 18.91
C THR A 101 1.31 11.05 19.82
N GLY A 102 2.57 10.58 19.79
CA GLY A 102 2.97 9.34 20.42
C GLY A 102 2.41 8.07 19.76
N GLU A 103 1.81 8.22 18.56
CA GLU A 103 1.09 7.16 17.86
C GLU A 103 1.67 6.86 16.49
N SER A 104 1.47 5.62 16.01
CA SER A 104 1.92 5.23 14.69
C SER A 104 1.19 6.00 13.59
N SER A 105 1.94 6.47 12.61
CA SER A 105 1.40 7.14 11.43
C SER A 105 1.89 6.46 10.14
N SER A 106 1.02 6.43 9.14
CA SER A 106 1.30 5.77 7.87
C SER A 106 0.68 6.54 6.71
N MET A 107 1.18 6.24 5.52
CA MET A 107 0.58 6.71 4.29
C MET A 107 0.26 5.52 3.37
N ALA A 108 -0.88 5.59 2.70
CA ALA A 108 -1.34 4.54 1.80
C ALA A 108 -1.89 5.13 0.50
N GLN A 109 -1.88 4.31 -0.53
CA GLN A 109 -2.49 4.58 -1.83
C GLN A 109 -3.53 3.52 -2.16
N LEU A 110 -4.44 3.84 -3.08
CA LEU A 110 -5.46 2.92 -3.56
C LEU A 110 -4.89 2.03 -4.68
N ASP A 111 -5.20 0.73 -4.63
CA ASP A 111 -4.88 -0.23 -5.69
C ASP A 111 -6.02 -1.25 -5.80
N GLY A 112 -6.93 -1.03 -6.74
CA GLY A 112 -8.22 -1.69 -6.81
C GLY A 112 -9.07 -1.36 -5.58
N SER A 113 -9.75 -2.34 -5.03
CA SER A 113 -10.59 -2.19 -3.83
C SER A 113 -9.80 -2.16 -2.50
N ASP A 114 -8.46 -2.22 -2.55
CA ASP A 114 -7.59 -2.22 -1.39
C ASP A 114 -6.79 -0.91 -1.28
N ILE A 115 -6.31 -0.63 -0.07
CA ILE A 115 -5.16 0.26 0.13
C ILE A 115 -3.86 -0.54 0.19
N VAL A 116 -2.77 0.10 -0.21
CA VAL A 116 -1.40 -0.40 -0.04
C VAL A 116 -0.61 0.62 0.77
N TYR A 117 0.01 0.18 1.85
CA TYR A 117 0.88 1.04 2.65
C TYR A 117 2.18 1.33 1.90
N VAL A 118 2.44 2.61 1.67
CA VAL A 118 3.64 3.10 0.94
C VAL A 118 4.65 3.77 1.85
N ALA A 119 4.21 4.20 3.05
CA ALA A 119 5.05 4.86 4.04
C ALA A 119 4.54 4.56 5.46
N ARG A 120 5.45 4.40 6.42
CA ARG A 120 5.07 4.16 7.82
C ARG A 120 6.19 4.60 8.77
N VAL A 121 5.79 5.23 9.86
CA VAL A 121 6.58 5.43 11.07
C VAL A 121 5.80 4.81 12.22
N ALA A 122 6.33 3.74 12.80
CA ALA A 122 5.68 2.98 13.85
C ALA A 122 6.27 3.32 15.21
N VAL A 123 5.42 3.31 16.25
CA VAL A 123 5.86 3.26 17.65
C VAL A 123 5.85 1.81 18.14
N PRO A 124 6.73 1.42 19.07
CA PRO A 124 6.78 0.07 19.63
C PRO A 124 5.63 -0.12 20.65
N LYS A 125 4.39 -0.19 20.14
CA LYS A 125 3.21 -0.56 20.93
C LYS A 125 2.78 -1.97 20.58
N ILE A 126 2.23 -2.71 21.53
CA ILE A 126 1.63 -4.02 21.31
C ILE A 126 0.30 -3.78 20.60
N ILE A 127 0.33 -3.75 19.27
CA ILE A 127 -0.86 -3.68 18.43
C ILE A 127 -1.02 -5.02 17.75
N ALA A 128 -2.22 -5.58 17.79
CA ALA A 128 -2.53 -6.91 17.23
C ALA A 128 -2.36 -7.00 15.70
N LEU A 129 -2.13 -5.89 15.01
CA LEU A 129 -2.05 -5.82 13.56
C LEU A 129 -0.63 -5.46 13.11
N ARG A 130 0.06 -6.40 12.47
CA ARG A 130 1.35 -6.14 11.85
C ARG A 130 1.14 -5.41 10.52
N VAL A 131 1.71 -4.22 10.39
CA VAL A 131 1.64 -3.40 9.19
C VAL A 131 3.05 -3.04 8.75
N GLU A 132 3.37 -3.34 7.50
CA GLU A 132 4.63 -3.00 6.84
C GLU A 132 4.36 -2.29 5.51
N ILE A 133 5.39 -1.71 4.89
CA ILE A 133 5.28 -1.19 3.53
C ILE A 133 4.92 -2.36 2.60
N GLY A 134 3.91 -2.16 1.73
CA GLY A 134 3.36 -3.20 0.88
C GLY A 134 2.18 -3.98 1.49
N THR A 135 1.92 -3.86 2.80
CA THR A 135 0.73 -4.45 3.41
C THR A 135 -0.53 -3.89 2.74
N ARG A 136 -1.51 -4.77 2.53
CA ARG A 136 -2.79 -4.45 1.90
C ARG A 136 -3.94 -4.66 2.86
N PHE A 137 -4.93 -3.76 2.80
CA PHE A 137 -6.21 -3.93 3.50
C PHE A 137 -7.37 -3.46 2.62
N PRO A 138 -8.58 -4.04 2.77
CA PRO A 138 -9.77 -3.55 2.08
C PRO A 138 -10.02 -2.08 2.38
N ALA A 139 -10.16 -1.25 1.34
CA ALA A 139 -10.24 0.20 1.48
C ALA A 139 -11.44 0.64 2.36
N LEU A 140 -12.59 -0.02 2.23
CA LEU A 140 -13.79 0.29 3.00
C LEU A 140 -13.65 0.07 4.52
N LEU A 141 -12.67 -0.74 4.97
CA LEU A 141 -12.45 -1.03 6.38
C LEU A 141 -11.42 -0.12 7.04
N THR A 142 -10.81 0.79 6.27
CA THR A 142 -9.72 1.65 6.75
C THR A 142 -10.05 3.12 6.58
N SER A 143 -9.60 3.96 7.51
CA SER A 143 -9.77 5.42 7.41
C SER A 143 -9.11 5.99 6.16
N GLN A 144 -7.91 5.50 5.81
CA GLN A 144 -7.20 5.90 4.59
C GLN A 144 -7.96 5.51 3.32
N GLY A 145 -8.49 4.30 3.28
CA GLY A 145 -9.27 3.82 2.14
C GLY A 145 -10.55 4.60 1.94
N LYS A 146 -11.26 4.93 3.02
CA LYS A 146 -12.46 5.79 2.95
C LYS A 146 -12.15 7.18 2.38
N VAL A 147 -11.01 7.78 2.75
CA VAL A 147 -10.54 9.06 2.18
C VAL A 147 -10.27 8.94 0.69
N LEU A 148 -9.57 7.88 0.28
CA LEU A 148 -9.20 7.64 -1.11
C LEU A 148 -10.43 7.32 -1.98
N LEU A 149 -11.33 6.45 -1.51
CA LEU A 149 -12.60 6.15 -2.19
C LEU A 149 -13.50 7.37 -2.29
N ALA A 150 -13.57 8.20 -1.25
CA ALA A 150 -14.35 9.43 -1.25
C ALA A 150 -13.85 10.44 -2.31
N ALA A 151 -12.60 10.36 -2.74
CA ALA A 151 -12.02 11.25 -3.76
C ALA A 151 -12.35 10.83 -5.20
N LEU A 152 -12.79 9.58 -5.42
CA LEU A 152 -13.09 9.05 -6.75
C LEU A 152 -14.37 9.67 -7.35
N SER A 153 -14.43 9.69 -8.69
CA SER A 153 -15.68 9.93 -9.39
C SER A 153 -16.70 8.80 -9.11
N PRO A 154 -18.01 9.02 -9.26
CA PRO A 154 -18.98 7.95 -9.07
C PRO A 154 -18.75 6.73 -9.96
N GLY A 155 -18.28 6.93 -11.20
CA GLY A 155 -17.96 5.84 -12.12
C GLY A 155 -16.75 5.04 -11.67
N ASP A 156 -15.65 5.72 -11.30
CA ASP A 156 -14.44 5.07 -10.82
C ASP A 156 -14.68 4.36 -9.49
N LEU A 157 -15.50 4.93 -8.61
CA LEU A 157 -15.88 4.31 -7.34
C LEU A 157 -16.61 2.99 -7.58
N ALA A 158 -17.58 2.96 -8.51
CA ALA A 158 -18.32 1.75 -8.82
C ALA A 158 -17.40 0.65 -9.37
N VAL A 159 -16.48 0.99 -10.28
CA VAL A 159 -15.48 0.07 -10.82
C VAL A 159 -14.58 -0.46 -9.71
N THR A 160 -14.04 0.44 -8.88
CA THR A 160 -13.13 0.09 -7.78
C THR A 160 -13.80 -0.85 -6.77
N LEU A 161 -15.04 -0.56 -6.37
CA LEU A 161 -15.76 -1.40 -5.39
C LEU A 161 -16.17 -2.77 -5.95
N ALA A 162 -16.26 -2.92 -7.28
CA ALA A 162 -16.54 -4.20 -7.93
C ALA A 162 -15.30 -5.11 -7.99
N GLU A 163 -14.09 -4.58 -7.82
CA GLU A 163 -12.87 -5.40 -7.81
C GLU A 163 -12.79 -6.24 -6.54
N PRO A 164 -12.40 -7.53 -6.65
CA PRO A 164 -12.16 -8.36 -5.47
C PRO A 164 -10.93 -7.86 -4.70
N SER A 165 -11.03 -7.84 -3.37
CA SER A 165 -9.88 -7.54 -2.51
C SER A 165 -8.78 -8.60 -2.65
N ARG A 166 -7.54 -8.13 -2.68
CA ARG A 166 -6.31 -8.94 -2.71
C ARG A 166 -5.58 -8.95 -1.36
N ALA A 167 -6.25 -8.48 -0.29
CA ALA A 167 -5.67 -8.36 1.04
C ALA A 167 -5.50 -9.72 1.76
N GLY A 168 -6.06 -10.80 1.22
CA GLY A 168 -5.98 -12.13 1.84
C GLY A 168 -6.79 -12.28 3.13
N LEU A 169 -7.59 -11.28 3.50
CA LEU A 169 -8.46 -11.33 4.66
C LEU A 169 -9.75 -12.10 4.35
N PRO A 170 -10.38 -12.73 5.37
CA PRO A 170 -11.71 -13.30 5.20
C PRO A 170 -12.69 -12.26 4.64
N PRO A 171 -13.68 -12.69 3.84
CA PRO A 171 -14.72 -11.77 3.37
C PRO A 171 -15.40 -11.08 4.56
N PHE A 172 -15.49 -9.75 4.50
CA PHE A 172 -16.27 -8.99 5.47
C PHE A 172 -17.76 -8.98 5.07
N LEU A 173 -18.62 -8.74 6.05
CA LEU A 173 -20.07 -8.69 5.81
C LEU A 173 -20.39 -7.63 4.75
N PRO A 174 -21.23 -7.96 3.75
CA PRO A 174 -21.69 -6.99 2.77
C PRO A 174 -22.34 -5.79 3.47
N ARG A 175 -21.93 -4.59 3.06
CA ARG A 175 -22.53 -3.34 3.53
C ARG A 175 -23.54 -2.86 2.49
N ASP A 176 -24.60 -2.20 2.98
CA ASP A 176 -25.55 -1.55 2.09
C ASP A 176 -24.83 -0.54 1.17
N PRO A 177 -24.96 -0.64 -0.16
CA PRO A 177 -24.35 0.30 -1.09
C PRO A 177 -24.73 1.76 -0.82
N GLN A 178 -25.97 2.03 -0.41
CA GLN A 178 -26.40 3.39 -0.10
C GLN A 178 -25.68 3.92 1.14
N ALA A 179 -25.54 3.09 2.18
CA ALA A 179 -24.79 3.48 3.39
C ALA A 179 -23.31 3.79 3.08
N ILE A 180 -22.69 3.03 2.17
CA ILE A 180 -21.32 3.30 1.71
C ILE A 180 -21.26 4.68 1.02
N HIS A 181 -22.17 4.96 0.09
CA HIS A 181 -22.22 6.25 -0.61
C HIS A 181 -22.44 7.44 0.33
N ASP A 182 -23.30 7.29 1.33
CA ASP A 182 -23.59 8.35 2.30
C ASP A 182 -22.39 8.61 3.21
N GLU A 183 -21.71 7.55 3.66
CA GLU A 183 -20.46 7.67 4.42
C GLU A 183 -19.37 8.37 3.60
N LEU A 184 -19.10 7.94 2.37
CA LEU A 184 -18.07 8.53 1.51
C LEU A 184 -18.41 9.98 1.14
N ARG A 185 -19.68 10.33 0.97
CA ARG A 185 -20.12 11.73 0.78
C ARG A 185 -19.79 12.57 2.01
N THR A 186 -20.04 12.05 3.21
CA THR A 186 -19.70 12.71 4.47
C THR A 186 -18.19 12.89 4.60
N VAL A 187 -17.40 11.87 4.28
CA VAL A 187 -15.92 11.93 4.27
C VAL A 187 -15.43 13.01 3.31
N ARG A 188 -15.99 13.06 2.10
CA ARG A 188 -15.65 14.09 1.10
C ARG A 188 -15.93 15.50 1.60
N ALA A 189 -17.08 15.70 2.22
CA ALA A 189 -17.51 17.02 2.71
C ALA A 189 -16.66 17.52 3.89
N ARG A 190 -16.30 16.65 4.83
CA ARG A 190 -15.51 17.03 6.01
C ARG A 190 -14.00 16.96 5.82
N GLY A 191 -13.52 16.28 4.77
CA GLY A 191 -12.11 16.18 4.42
C GLY A 191 -11.30 15.17 5.23
N TRP A 192 -11.94 14.30 6.04
CA TRP A 192 -11.28 13.26 6.82
C TRP A 192 -12.19 12.05 7.05
N ALA A 193 -11.62 10.90 7.41
CA ALA A 193 -12.36 9.69 7.72
C ALA A 193 -11.89 9.08 9.04
N LEU A 194 -12.82 8.42 9.73
CA LEU A 194 -12.60 7.59 10.91
C LEU A 194 -12.87 6.13 10.54
N ALA A 195 -12.01 5.22 10.99
CA ALA A 195 -12.32 3.80 11.09
C ALA A 195 -12.26 3.43 12.58
N ASN A 196 -13.37 2.97 13.12
CA ASN A 196 -13.52 2.65 14.53
C ASN A 196 -13.73 1.16 14.69
N GLU A 197 -12.64 0.40 14.86
CA GLU A 197 -12.62 -1.04 15.04
C GLU A 197 -13.21 -1.85 13.86
N GLU A 198 -13.29 -1.23 12.67
CA GLU A 198 -13.87 -1.86 11.49
C GLU A 198 -12.93 -2.88 10.82
N LEU A 199 -11.63 -2.63 10.85
CA LEU A 199 -10.62 -3.54 10.30
C LEU A 199 -10.31 -4.67 11.29
N ALA A 200 -10.14 -4.33 12.55
CA ALA A 200 -9.88 -5.28 13.63
C ALA A 200 -10.30 -4.70 14.99
N PRO A 201 -10.79 -5.54 15.93
CA PRO A 201 -11.08 -5.11 17.28
C PRO A 201 -9.87 -4.41 17.93
N GLY A 202 -10.11 -3.35 18.67
CA GLY A 202 -9.08 -2.57 19.34
C GLY A 202 -8.29 -1.62 18.45
N ILE A 203 -8.52 -1.60 17.13
CA ILE A 203 -7.84 -0.70 16.19
C ILE A 203 -8.76 0.44 15.80
N ARG A 204 -8.31 1.66 16.05
CA ARG A 204 -8.99 2.89 15.63
C ARG A 204 -8.03 3.78 14.87
N SER A 205 -8.49 4.42 13.81
CA SER A 205 -7.65 5.32 13.02
C SER A 205 -8.44 6.48 12.41
N ILE A 206 -7.75 7.61 12.27
CA ILE A 206 -8.27 8.78 11.56
C ILE A 206 -7.33 9.11 10.40
N ALA A 207 -7.88 9.48 9.23
CA ALA A 207 -7.10 9.75 8.03
C ALA A 207 -7.56 11.01 7.30
N VAL A 208 -6.61 11.62 6.58
CA VAL A 208 -6.79 12.80 5.75
C VAL A 208 -6.15 12.60 4.37
N PRO A 209 -6.59 13.32 3.32
CA PRO A 209 -6.01 13.23 1.98
C PRO A 209 -4.65 13.91 1.88
N VAL A 210 -3.77 13.33 1.06
CA VAL A 210 -2.55 13.94 0.54
C VAL A 210 -2.75 14.18 -0.94
N ARG A 211 -2.50 15.42 -1.39
CA ARG A 211 -2.80 15.88 -2.75
C ARG A 211 -1.52 16.17 -3.53
N ASP A 212 -1.58 15.95 -4.84
CA ASP A 212 -0.53 16.37 -5.77
C ASP A 212 -0.63 17.85 -6.12
N GLY A 213 0.29 18.33 -6.98
CA GLY A 213 0.34 19.72 -7.45
C GLY A 213 -0.89 20.18 -8.24
N GLU A 214 -1.73 19.24 -8.70
CA GLU A 214 -3.01 19.50 -9.39
C GLU A 214 -4.20 19.48 -8.42
N GLY A 215 -3.97 19.24 -7.13
CA GLY A 215 -5.00 19.11 -6.11
C GLY A 215 -5.70 17.75 -6.08
N THR A 216 -5.27 16.79 -6.89
CA THR A 216 -5.83 15.44 -6.93
C THR A 216 -5.35 14.63 -5.72
N VAL A 217 -6.26 13.91 -5.06
CA VAL A 217 -5.92 13.02 -3.95
C VAL A 217 -5.20 11.78 -4.50
N ARG A 218 -3.94 11.61 -4.14
CA ARG A 218 -3.10 10.49 -4.58
C ARG A 218 -2.72 9.53 -3.46
N ALA A 219 -2.77 10.00 -2.23
CA ALA A 219 -2.50 9.19 -1.05
C ALA A 219 -3.38 9.66 0.11
N ALA A 220 -3.43 8.87 1.17
CA ALA A 220 -4.03 9.26 2.44
C ALA A 220 -3.06 8.99 3.57
N MET A 221 -2.99 9.90 4.53
CA MET A 221 -2.17 9.80 5.73
C MET A 221 -3.06 9.55 6.95
N ASN A 222 -2.61 8.74 7.90
CA ASN A 222 -3.39 8.43 9.09
C ASN A 222 -2.58 8.52 10.39
N VAL A 223 -3.32 8.59 11.51
CA VAL A 223 -2.86 8.21 12.84
C VAL A 223 -3.67 7.01 13.29
N THR A 224 -2.99 5.98 13.80
CA THR A 224 -3.61 4.73 14.28
C THR A 224 -3.33 4.57 15.76
N VAL A 225 -4.38 4.29 16.54
CA VAL A 225 -4.38 4.17 17.99
C VAL A 225 -4.99 2.85 18.45
N HIS A 226 -4.73 2.48 19.70
CA HIS A 226 -5.48 1.42 20.38
C HIS A 226 -6.78 2.01 20.95
N ALA A 227 -7.94 1.40 20.65
CA ALA A 227 -9.26 1.92 21.02
C ALA A 227 -9.48 1.99 22.54
N ALA A 228 -8.76 1.16 23.33
CA ALA A 228 -8.82 1.21 24.78
C ALA A 228 -7.98 2.35 25.40
N GLU A 229 -7.02 2.91 24.66
CA GLU A 229 -6.13 3.98 25.13
C GLU A 229 -6.60 5.36 24.68
N THR A 230 -7.20 5.45 23.49
CA THR A 230 -7.55 6.73 22.87
C THR A 230 -8.98 6.66 22.32
N ASP A 231 -9.84 7.51 22.82
CA ASP A 231 -11.23 7.65 22.36
C ASP A 231 -11.34 8.46 21.05
N VAL A 232 -12.55 8.50 20.49
CA VAL A 232 -12.82 9.21 19.24
C VAL A 232 -12.71 10.73 19.42
N GLU A 233 -13.06 11.24 20.60
CA GLU A 233 -12.99 12.67 20.90
C GLU A 233 -11.54 13.15 20.89
N THR A 234 -10.64 12.44 21.54
CA THR A 234 -9.20 12.71 21.53
C THR A 234 -8.63 12.66 20.11
N LEU A 235 -8.99 11.64 19.31
CA LEU A 235 -8.58 11.56 17.92
C LEU A 235 -8.99 12.77 17.10
N THR A 236 -10.25 13.24 17.28
CA THR A 236 -10.80 14.31 16.45
C THR A 236 -10.42 15.71 16.95
N THR A 237 -10.23 15.90 18.25
CA THR A 237 -9.93 17.21 18.83
C THR A 237 -8.43 17.48 18.99
N GLN A 238 -7.63 16.44 19.26
CA GLN A 238 -6.21 16.60 19.53
C GLN A 238 -5.34 16.14 18.34
N TYR A 239 -5.59 14.96 17.76
CA TYR A 239 -4.71 14.41 16.73
C TYR A 239 -5.03 14.87 15.30
N LEU A 240 -6.32 15.03 14.98
CA LEU A 240 -6.76 15.48 13.65
C LEU A 240 -6.15 16.83 13.24
N PRO A 241 -6.06 17.86 14.10
CA PRO A 241 -5.44 19.13 13.73
C PRO A 241 -3.95 18.98 13.33
N HIS A 242 -3.20 18.13 14.03
CA HIS A 242 -1.81 17.84 13.68
C HIS A 242 -1.72 17.08 12.35
N LEU A 243 -2.57 16.08 12.17
CA LEU A 243 -2.63 15.27 10.96
C LEU A 243 -2.98 16.11 9.71
N LEU A 244 -3.98 17.00 9.82
CA LEU A 244 -4.37 17.92 8.74
C LEU A 244 -3.22 18.84 8.33
N ARG A 245 -2.52 19.42 9.30
CA ARG A 245 -1.36 20.28 9.05
C ARG A 245 -0.25 19.49 8.37
N THR A 246 0.09 18.33 8.91
CA THR A 246 1.14 17.45 8.35
C THR A 246 0.81 17.05 6.91
N ALA A 247 -0.41 16.67 6.60
CA ALA A 247 -0.82 16.31 5.24
C ALA A 247 -0.80 17.49 4.28
N SER A 248 -1.13 18.70 4.76
CA SER A 248 -1.02 19.94 4.00
C SER A 248 0.43 20.25 3.66
N ASP A 249 1.35 20.15 4.63
CA ASP A 249 2.78 20.41 4.44
C ASP A 249 3.39 19.41 3.44
N VAL A 250 3.07 18.11 3.58
CA VAL A 250 3.49 17.07 2.62
C VAL A 250 2.95 17.35 1.22
N SER A 251 1.69 17.73 1.09
CA SER A 251 1.08 18.05 -0.21
C SER A 251 1.76 19.25 -0.87
N ALA A 252 2.03 20.29 -0.11
CA ALA A 252 2.71 21.48 -0.61
C ALA A 252 4.15 21.19 -1.06
N GLU A 253 4.92 20.47 -0.27
CA GLU A 253 6.29 20.10 -0.60
C GLU A 253 6.35 19.15 -1.82
N TRP A 254 5.39 18.22 -1.90
CA TRP A 254 5.29 17.32 -3.05
C TRP A 254 4.92 18.06 -4.34
N ALA A 255 4.01 19.02 -4.29
CA ALA A 255 3.69 19.89 -5.43
C ALA A 255 4.92 20.66 -5.92
N LEU A 256 5.74 21.19 -5.01
CA LEU A 256 7.01 21.84 -5.34
C LEU A 256 8.01 20.86 -5.97
N TRP A 257 8.08 19.62 -5.47
CA TRP A 257 8.94 18.59 -6.04
C TRP A 257 8.51 18.23 -7.48
N GLN A 258 7.21 18.07 -7.71
CA GLN A 258 6.65 17.74 -9.02
C GLN A 258 6.87 18.88 -10.06
N SER A 259 6.90 20.13 -9.62
CA SER A 259 7.11 21.28 -10.49
C SER A 259 8.58 21.50 -10.90
N ARG A 260 9.53 20.76 -10.30
CA ARG A 260 10.95 20.86 -10.66
C ARG A 260 11.16 20.34 -12.07
N PRO A 261 11.84 21.07 -12.96
CA PRO A 261 12.22 20.53 -14.25
C PRO A 261 13.10 19.30 -14.03
N HIS A 262 12.83 18.22 -14.75
CA HIS A 262 13.72 17.07 -14.77
C HIS A 262 15.05 17.53 -15.31
N ALA A 263 16.09 17.60 -14.48
CA ALA A 263 17.43 17.91 -14.93
C ALA A 263 17.88 16.73 -15.82
N GLU A 264 17.86 16.92 -17.14
CA GLU A 264 18.58 16.06 -18.05
C GLU A 264 20.07 16.24 -17.73
N VAL A 265 20.64 15.32 -16.96
CA VAL A 265 22.09 15.20 -16.82
C VAL A 265 22.60 14.63 -18.15
N THR A 266 22.84 15.50 -19.12
CA THR A 266 23.60 15.15 -20.30
C THR A 266 25.04 14.90 -19.85
N LEU A 267 25.35 13.63 -19.56
CA LEU A 267 26.77 13.21 -19.41
C LEU A 267 27.41 13.31 -20.78
N SER A 268 27.95 14.50 -21.09
CA SER A 268 28.89 14.64 -22.18
C SER A 268 30.21 13.97 -21.75
N HIS A 269 30.34 12.68 -22.05
CA HIS A 269 31.66 12.05 -22.09
C HIS A 269 32.24 12.38 -23.45
N PRO A 270 33.38 13.08 -23.52
CA PRO A 270 34.18 13.06 -24.72
C PRO A 270 34.78 11.65 -24.83
N VAL A 271 34.34 10.93 -25.86
CA VAL A 271 35.07 9.72 -26.30
C VAL A 271 36.41 10.21 -26.83
N ALA A 272 37.47 10.06 -26.04
CA ALA A 272 38.82 10.19 -26.53
C ALA A 272 39.11 8.94 -27.40
N ILE A 273 39.44 9.18 -28.66
CA ILE A 273 39.94 8.26 -29.68
C ILE A 273 41.31 7.76 -29.26
#